data_eb9eb93dbee67dcaae8e94d2afaacfb4
#
_entry.id   eb9eb93dbee67dcaae8e94d2afaacfb4
#
_cell.length_a   1.000
_cell.length_b   1.000
_cell.length_c   1.000
_cell.angle_alpha   90.00
_cell.angle_beta   90.00
_cell.angle_gamma   90.00
#
_symmetry.space_group_name_H-M   'P 1'
#
loop_
_entity.id
_entity.type
_entity.pdbx_description
1 polymer ?
#
loop_
_entity_poly.entity_id
_entity_poly.type
_entity_poly.pdbx_seq_one_letter_code
_entity_poly.pdbx_strand_id
1 'polypeptide(L)'
;MEKPKAQRGIMIERIKTDLRSQSGFTLLETMSVLVILGVIFSVTIKNFTTLTDTATQKALVSAIQELNVRETLTWYDSKISTAGWENDTDLFTQLDTSLGAGYHWDPAAAEIGGSLHFGPHTIALTRTQSTLKSAGSWK
;
A
#
# COMPACT_ATOMS: atom_id res chain seq x y z
N MET A 1 19.15 -63.54 40.25
CA MET A 1 20.19 -62.56 39.81
C MET A 1 19.59 -61.16 40.08
N GLU A 2 19.93 -60.61 41.24
CA GLU A 2 19.35 -59.37 41.78
C GLU A 2 20.19 -58.18 41.29
N LYS A 3 19.57 -57.27 40.56
CA LYS A 3 20.26 -56.02 40.10
C LYS A 3 20.52 -55.14 41.31
N PRO A 4 21.74 -54.54 41.42
CA PRO A 4 22.14 -53.78 42.58
C PRO A 4 21.28 -52.53 42.79
N LYS A 5 20.75 -52.39 44.03
CA LYS A 5 19.93 -51.24 44.48
C LYS A 5 20.53 -49.86 44.20
N ALA A 6 21.84 -49.75 44.01
CA ALA A 6 22.53 -48.53 43.73
C ALA A 6 22.20 -47.88 42.36
N GLN A 7 21.89 -48.69 41.32
CA GLN A 7 21.54 -48.15 40.01
C GLN A 7 20.11 -47.51 39.97
N ARG A 8 19.21 -47.95 40.85
CA ARG A 8 17.87 -47.35 40.95
C ARG A 8 17.88 -45.95 41.56
N GLY A 9 18.77 -45.72 42.55
CA GLY A 9 18.89 -44.42 43.20
C GLY A 9 19.42 -43.33 42.29
N ILE A 10 20.43 -43.64 41.48
CA ILE A 10 21.06 -42.69 40.52
C ILE A 10 20.08 -42.31 39.39
N MET A 11 19.26 -43.24 38.94
CA MET A 11 18.27 -43.00 37.91
C MET A 11 17.13 -42.08 38.36
N ILE A 12 16.68 -42.22 39.59
CA ILE A 12 15.61 -41.38 40.18
C ILE A 12 16.12 -39.97 40.47
N GLU A 13 17.36 -39.80 40.88
CA GLU A 13 17.96 -38.45 41.07
C GLU A 13 18.18 -37.72 39.76
N ARG A 14 18.59 -38.41 38.70
CA ARG A 14 18.71 -37.76 37.35
C ARG A 14 17.34 -37.32 36.82
N ILE A 15 16.30 -38.09 37.00
CA ILE A 15 14.96 -37.70 36.59
C ILE A 15 14.45 -36.50 37.39
N LYS A 16 14.75 -36.40 38.68
CA LYS A 16 14.40 -35.25 39.52
C LYS A 16 15.14 -33.99 39.14
N THR A 17 16.39 -34.08 38.70
CA THR A 17 17.19 -32.92 38.25
C THR A 17 16.72 -32.40 36.90
N ASP A 18 16.35 -33.27 35.96
CA ASP A 18 15.79 -32.87 34.66
C ASP A 18 14.43 -32.21 34.77
N LEU A 19 13.59 -32.67 35.72
CA LEU A 19 12.28 -32.03 35.98
C LEU A 19 12.40 -30.65 36.65
N ARG A 20 13.54 -30.36 37.28
CA ARG A 20 13.79 -29.07 37.96
C ARG A 20 14.32 -28.00 37.01
N SER A 21 14.76 -28.35 35.81
CA SER A 21 15.30 -27.39 34.80
C SER A 21 14.23 -26.92 33.80
N GLN A 22 12.99 -27.38 33.90
CA GLN A 22 11.87 -26.81 33.16
C GLN A 22 11.29 -25.63 33.95
N SER A 23 12.06 -24.54 34.01
CA SER A 23 11.53 -23.25 34.46
C SER A 23 10.58 -22.73 33.39
N GLY A 24 9.29 -23.03 33.52
CA GLY A 24 8.25 -22.35 32.75
C GLY A 24 8.28 -20.84 33.10
N PHE A 25 7.86 -20.02 32.16
CA PHE A 25 7.71 -18.58 32.40
C PHE A 25 6.84 -18.31 33.62
N THR A 26 7.27 -17.42 34.48
CA THR A 26 6.45 -17.01 35.62
C THR A 26 5.28 -16.16 35.13
N LEU A 27 4.15 -16.22 35.86
CA LEU A 27 2.98 -15.40 35.50
C LEU A 27 3.34 -13.91 35.43
N LEU A 28 4.21 -13.45 36.32
CA LEU A 28 4.71 -12.06 36.36
C LEU A 28 5.52 -11.70 35.10
N GLU A 29 6.36 -12.61 34.61
CA GLU A 29 7.17 -12.43 33.41
C GLU A 29 6.29 -12.32 32.16
N THR A 30 5.27 -13.19 32.06
CA THR A 30 4.28 -13.13 30.96
C THR A 30 3.48 -11.83 30.99
N MET A 31 3.04 -11.39 32.18
CA MET A 31 2.34 -10.10 32.32
C MET A 31 3.22 -8.92 31.94
N SER A 32 4.49 -8.92 32.31
CA SER A 32 5.45 -7.86 31.97
C SER A 32 5.67 -7.78 30.45
N VAL A 33 5.81 -8.91 29.79
CA VAL A 33 5.94 -8.99 28.32
C VAL A 33 4.70 -8.46 27.63
N LEU A 34 3.49 -8.83 28.11
CA LEU A 34 2.23 -8.35 27.53
C LEU A 34 2.07 -6.84 27.66
N VAL A 35 2.49 -6.25 28.80
CA VAL A 35 2.46 -4.78 29.00
C VAL A 35 3.40 -4.10 28.00
N ILE A 36 4.63 -4.57 27.86
CA ILE A 36 5.62 -4.01 26.93
C ILE A 36 5.11 -4.12 25.48
N LEU A 37 4.60 -5.28 25.09
CA LEU A 37 4.01 -5.49 23.77
C LEU A 37 2.83 -4.54 23.53
N GLY A 38 1.95 -4.35 24.51
CA GLY A 38 0.82 -3.43 24.41
C GLY A 38 1.24 -2.00 24.13
N VAL A 39 2.29 -1.50 24.79
CA VAL A 39 2.86 -0.17 24.54
C VAL A 39 3.45 -0.07 23.14
N ILE A 40 4.25 -1.05 22.72
CA ILE A 40 4.85 -1.08 21.37
C ILE A 40 3.77 -1.11 20.29
N PHE A 41 2.75 -1.96 20.43
CA PHE A 41 1.64 -2.03 19.47
C PHE A 41 0.90 -0.68 19.35
N SER A 42 0.66 0.00 20.47
CA SER A 42 -0.03 1.29 20.47
C SER A 42 0.67 2.36 19.63
N VAL A 43 2.00 2.43 19.70
CA VAL A 43 2.83 3.36 18.91
C VAL A 43 2.89 2.94 17.44
N THR A 44 3.01 1.64 17.19
CA THR A 44 3.13 1.10 15.83
C THR A 44 1.88 1.35 14.99
N ILE A 45 0.68 1.18 15.57
CA ILE A 45 -0.58 1.42 14.86
C ILE A 45 -0.69 2.88 14.40
N LYS A 46 -0.36 3.85 15.26
CA LYS A 46 -0.38 5.27 14.90
C LYS A 46 0.53 5.59 13.72
N ASN A 47 1.75 5.08 13.75
CA ASN A 47 2.72 5.32 12.66
C ASN A 47 2.27 4.66 11.36
N PHE A 48 1.67 3.47 11.43
CA PHE A 48 1.21 2.75 10.25
C PHE A 48 0.07 3.49 9.54
N THR A 49 -0.91 4.02 10.27
CA THR A 49 -2.00 4.81 9.67
C THR A 49 -1.47 6.06 8.97
N THR A 50 -0.56 6.80 9.58
CA THR A 50 0.05 8.00 8.98
C THR A 50 0.84 7.66 7.71
N LEU A 51 1.58 6.54 7.70
CA LEU A 51 2.32 6.08 6.52
C LEU A 51 1.37 5.70 5.38
N THR A 52 0.28 5.01 5.69
CA THR A 52 -0.73 4.62 4.70
C THR A 52 -1.40 5.84 4.08
N ASP A 53 -1.78 6.83 4.88
CA ASP A 53 -2.37 8.08 4.38
C ASP A 53 -1.40 8.85 3.47
N THR A 54 -0.15 8.98 3.89
CA THR A 54 0.89 9.64 3.08
C THR A 54 1.14 8.89 1.77
N ALA A 55 1.19 7.56 1.80
CA ALA A 55 1.37 6.74 0.61
C ALA A 55 0.20 6.90 -0.37
N THR A 56 -1.03 6.92 0.14
CA THR A 56 -2.25 7.10 -0.67
C THR A 56 -2.29 8.47 -1.34
N GLN A 57 -1.94 9.53 -0.61
CA GLN A 57 -1.84 10.88 -1.18
C GLN A 57 -0.78 10.95 -2.29
N LYS A 58 0.40 10.36 -2.06
CA LYS A 58 1.46 10.30 -3.07
C LYS A 58 1.06 9.48 -4.29
N ALA A 59 0.29 8.42 -4.12
CA ALA A 59 -0.26 7.64 -5.22
C ALA A 59 -1.18 8.49 -6.12
N LEU A 60 -2.03 9.34 -5.54
CA LEU A 60 -2.85 10.28 -6.31
C LEU A 60 -2.01 11.30 -7.09
N VAL A 61 -0.96 11.84 -6.49
CA VAL A 61 -0.02 12.75 -7.19
C VAL A 61 0.67 12.04 -8.34
N SER A 62 1.12 10.81 -8.15
CA SER A 62 1.71 10.00 -9.24
C SER A 62 0.71 9.70 -10.35
N ALA A 63 -0.55 9.47 -10.01
CA ALA A 63 -1.62 9.26 -10.97
C ALA A 63 -1.83 10.49 -11.89
N ILE A 64 -1.77 11.70 -11.33
CA ILE A 64 -1.85 12.93 -12.12
C ILE A 64 -0.66 13.04 -13.08
N GLN A 65 0.53 12.70 -12.63
CA GLN A 65 1.73 12.71 -13.49
C GLN A 65 1.59 11.69 -14.62
N GLU A 66 1.08 10.50 -14.32
CA GLU A 66 0.81 9.46 -15.32
C GLU A 66 -0.21 9.93 -16.36
N LEU A 67 -1.30 10.56 -15.93
CA LEU A 67 -2.30 11.14 -16.85
C LEU A 67 -1.68 12.19 -17.76
N ASN A 68 -0.82 13.05 -17.25
CA ASN A 68 -0.13 14.07 -18.03
C ASN A 68 0.85 13.46 -19.05
N VAL A 69 1.52 12.39 -18.69
CA VAL A 69 2.39 11.64 -19.63
C VAL A 69 1.56 11.03 -20.75
N ARG A 70 0.47 10.35 -20.42
CA ARG A 70 -0.44 9.75 -21.41
C ARG A 70 -1.07 10.80 -22.32
N GLU A 71 -1.53 11.91 -21.77
CA GLU A 71 -2.03 13.07 -22.51
C GLU A 71 -1.02 13.55 -23.55
N THR A 72 0.23 13.71 -23.11
CA THR A 72 1.33 14.16 -23.98
C THR A 72 1.64 13.14 -25.07
N LEU A 73 1.68 11.85 -24.74
CA LEU A 73 1.94 10.77 -25.70
C LEU A 73 0.80 10.68 -26.73
N THR A 74 -0.46 10.67 -26.30
CA THR A 74 -1.62 10.64 -27.20
C THR A 74 -1.64 11.84 -28.12
N TRP A 75 -1.26 13.02 -27.62
CA TRP A 75 -1.16 14.24 -28.43
C TRP A 75 -0.05 14.11 -29.49
N TYR A 76 1.13 13.57 -29.17
CA TYR A 76 2.19 13.32 -30.13
C TYR A 76 1.78 12.26 -31.16
N ASP A 77 1.14 11.17 -30.74
CA ASP A 77 0.66 10.13 -31.62
C ASP A 77 -0.37 10.69 -32.62
N SER A 78 -1.29 11.52 -32.16
CA SER A 78 -2.25 12.22 -33.02
C SER A 78 -1.54 13.12 -34.03
N LYS A 79 -0.49 13.83 -33.63
CA LYS A 79 0.28 14.73 -34.50
C LYS A 79 1.04 14.02 -35.62
N ILE A 80 1.57 12.82 -35.34
CA ILE A 80 2.34 12.03 -36.34
C ILE A 80 1.46 11.07 -37.12
N SER A 81 0.18 10.93 -36.75
CA SER A 81 -0.77 10.11 -37.50
C SER A 81 -1.06 10.71 -38.89
N THR A 82 -1.54 9.89 -39.81
CA THR A 82 -1.88 10.30 -41.17
C THR A 82 -2.98 11.38 -41.20
N ALA A 83 -3.91 11.33 -40.25
CA ALA A 83 -4.97 12.34 -40.13
C ALA A 83 -4.47 13.66 -39.51
N GLY A 84 -3.42 13.58 -38.69
CA GLY A 84 -2.94 14.72 -37.90
C GLY A 84 -3.79 14.98 -36.67
N TRP A 85 -3.44 16.01 -35.91
CA TRP A 85 -4.27 16.49 -34.79
C TRP A 85 -5.47 17.28 -35.34
N GLU A 86 -6.69 16.85 -35.04
CA GLU A 86 -7.92 17.49 -35.48
C GLU A 86 -8.52 18.39 -34.40
N ASN A 87 -8.87 17.82 -33.26
CA ASN A 87 -9.46 18.53 -32.13
C ASN A 87 -9.23 17.78 -30.80
N ASP A 88 -9.54 18.44 -29.68
CA ASP A 88 -9.36 17.90 -28.34
C ASP A 88 -10.30 16.74 -28.01
N THR A 89 -11.55 16.78 -28.51
CA THR A 89 -12.55 15.73 -28.28
C THR A 89 -12.08 14.39 -28.86
N ASP A 90 -11.54 14.37 -30.07
CA ASP A 90 -11.00 13.19 -30.70
C ASP A 90 -9.78 12.66 -29.95
N LEU A 91 -8.91 13.55 -29.47
CA LEU A 91 -7.79 13.18 -28.63
C LEU A 91 -8.25 12.56 -27.32
N PHE A 92 -9.22 13.18 -26.65
CA PHE A 92 -9.74 12.67 -25.38
C PHE A 92 -10.38 11.28 -25.51
N THR A 93 -11.05 10.98 -26.63
CA THR A 93 -11.61 9.64 -26.88
C THR A 93 -10.55 8.54 -27.00
N GLN A 94 -9.32 8.90 -27.40
CA GLN A 94 -8.18 8.00 -27.55
C GLN A 94 -7.36 7.91 -26.23
N LEU A 95 -7.56 8.87 -25.31
CA LEU A 95 -6.83 8.92 -24.07
C LEU A 95 -7.29 7.81 -23.11
N ASP A 96 -6.37 6.94 -22.71
CA ASP A 96 -6.63 5.96 -21.66
C ASP A 96 -6.53 6.63 -20.28
N THR A 97 -7.68 6.84 -19.64
CA THR A 97 -7.80 7.39 -18.29
C THR A 97 -7.81 6.32 -17.18
N SER A 98 -7.67 5.04 -17.53
CA SER A 98 -7.63 3.93 -16.57
C SER A 98 -6.26 3.87 -15.87
N LEU A 99 -6.23 4.08 -14.58
CA LEU A 99 -4.99 4.12 -13.76
C LEU A 99 -4.68 2.79 -13.06
N GLY A 100 -5.49 1.75 -13.33
CA GLY A 100 -5.28 0.41 -12.76
C GLY A 100 -6.06 0.16 -11.47
N ALA A 101 -5.78 -0.97 -10.83
CA ALA A 101 -6.52 -1.43 -9.66
C ALA A 101 -6.41 -0.45 -8.48
N GLY A 102 -7.53 -0.19 -7.85
CA GLY A 102 -7.63 0.71 -6.68
C GLY A 102 -7.95 2.16 -7.03
N TYR A 103 -7.77 2.59 -8.29
CA TYR A 103 -8.23 3.89 -8.75
C TYR A 103 -9.63 3.78 -9.36
N HIS A 104 -10.48 4.74 -9.08
CA HIS A 104 -11.77 4.87 -9.77
C HIS A 104 -12.16 6.33 -9.90
N TRP A 105 -12.96 6.61 -10.92
CA TRP A 105 -13.47 7.94 -11.21
C TRP A 105 -14.92 8.06 -10.79
N ASP A 106 -15.24 9.10 -9.99
CA ASP A 106 -16.63 9.44 -9.64
C ASP A 106 -16.75 10.95 -9.31
N PRO A 107 -17.32 11.77 -10.20
CA PRO A 107 -17.78 11.45 -11.56
C PRO A 107 -16.64 11.02 -12.49
N ALA A 108 -17.01 10.30 -13.56
CA ALA A 108 -16.08 9.80 -14.56
C ALA A 108 -15.18 10.90 -15.14
N ALA A 109 -13.98 10.51 -15.60
CA ALA A 109 -13.11 11.41 -16.34
C ALA A 109 -13.83 11.97 -17.57
N ALA A 110 -13.79 13.28 -17.74
CA ALA A 110 -14.36 14.01 -18.84
C ALA A 110 -13.34 14.97 -19.45
N GLU A 111 -13.67 15.56 -20.60
CA GLU A 111 -12.79 16.50 -21.31
C GLU A 111 -12.31 17.70 -20.45
N ILE A 112 -13.08 18.07 -19.43
CA ILE A 112 -12.80 19.20 -18.55
C ILE A 112 -12.27 18.76 -17.17
N GLY A 113 -12.22 17.45 -16.87
CA GLY A 113 -11.76 16.91 -15.59
C GLY A 113 -12.63 15.80 -15.05
N GLY A 114 -12.55 15.54 -13.75
CA GLY A 114 -13.29 14.50 -13.04
C GLY A 114 -12.82 14.39 -11.59
N SER A 115 -13.37 13.46 -10.83
CA SER A 115 -12.88 13.18 -9.47
C SER A 115 -12.24 11.80 -9.40
N LEU A 116 -11.00 11.77 -9.03
CA LEU A 116 -10.21 10.55 -8.90
C LEU A 116 -10.16 10.12 -7.44
N HIS A 117 -10.47 8.84 -7.20
CA HIS A 117 -10.46 8.21 -5.90
C HIS A 117 -9.37 7.15 -5.82
N PHE A 118 -8.69 7.09 -4.69
CA PHE A 118 -7.78 6.00 -4.33
C PHE A 118 -7.83 5.75 -2.82
N GLY A 119 -8.31 4.57 -2.41
CA GLY A 119 -8.58 4.26 -1.01
C GLY A 119 -9.58 5.27 -0.40
N PRO A 120 -9.28 5.87 0.77
CA PRO A 120 -10.16 6.85 1.42
C PRO A 120 -10.02 8.27 0.85
N HIS A 121 -9.08 8.52 -0.05
CA HIS A 121 -8.78 9.85 -0.56
C HIS A 121 -9.41 10.10 -1.93
N THR A 122 -9.85 11.33 -2.10
CA THR A 122 -10.44 11.83 -3.35
C THR A 122 -9.76 13.12 -3.74
N ILE A 123 -9.51 13.30 -5.02
CA ILE A 123 -9.02 14.55 -5.58
C ILE A 123 -9.86 14.94 -6.79
N ALA A 124 -10.35 16.18 -6.79
CA ALA A 124 -10.99 16.74 -7.96
C ALA A 124 -9.92 17.26 -8.91
N LEU A 125 -9.97 16.80 -10.15
CA LEU A 125 -9.02 17.16 -11.19
C LEU A 125 -9.70 18.00 -12.25
N THR A 126 -9.00 19.02 -12.70
CA THR A 126 -9.37 19.81 -13.88
C THR A 126 -8.44 19.45 -15.02
N ARG A 127 -8.97 19.35 -16.24
CA ARG A 127 -8.18 19.13 -17.43
C ARG A 127 -8.19 20.40 -18.29
N THR A 128 -7.01 20.86 -18.64
CA THR A 128 -6.83 21.87 -19.69
C THR A 128 -6.82 21.15 -21.04
N GLN A 129 -7.67 21.56 -21.95
CA GLN A 129 -7.79 20.92 -23.24
C GLN A 129 -6.53 21.10 -24.09
N SER A 130 -6.27 20.12 -24.96
CA SER A 130 -5.18 20.17 -25.92
C SER A 130 -5.46 21.19 -27.06
N THR A 131 -4.40 21.65 -27.65
CA THR A 131 -4.45 22.54 -28.82
C THR A 131 -3.54 22.03 -29.93
N LEU A 132 -3.62 22.64 -31.11
CA LEU A 132 -2.66 22.34 -32.18
C LEU A 132 -1.19 22.52 -31.76
N LYS A 133 -0.90 23.35 -30.76
CA LYS A 133 0.47 23.73 -30.36
C LYS A 133 0.90 23.08 -29.05
N SER A 134 -0.01 22.57 -28.24
CA SER A 134 0.27 22.02 -26.90
C SER A 134 -0.64 20.85 -26.56
N ALA A 135 -0.09 19.87 -25.89
CA ALA A 135 -0.87 18.83 -25.24
C ALA A 135 -1.77 19.41 -24.13
N GLY A 136 -2.85 18.73 -23.79
CA GLY A 136 -3.63 19.02 -22.60
C GLY A 136 -2.87 18.71 -21.31
N SER A 137 -3.46 19.08 -20.17
CA SER A 137 -2.84 18.80 -18.86
C SER A 137 -3.87 18.67 -17.76
N TRP A 138 -3.59 17.78 -16.83
CA TRP A 138 -4.38 17.51 -15.63
C TRP A 138 -3.75 18.19 -14.41
N LYS A 139 -4.61 18.79 -13.59
CA LYS A 139 -4.21 19.48 -12.36
C LYS A 139 -5.19 19.19 -11.24
#